data_509773f6db64c6d118b4b42baceb7fd8
#
_entry.id   509773f6db64c6d118b4b42baceb7fd8
#
_cell.length_a   1.000
_cell.length_b   1.000
_cell.length_c   1.000
_cell.angle_alpha   90.00
_cell.angle_beta   90.00
_cell.angle_gamma   90.00
#
_symmetry.space_group_name_H-M   'P 1'
#
loop_
_entity.id
_entity.type
_entity.pdbx_description
1 polymer ?
#
loop_
_entity_poly.entity_id
_entity_poly.type
_entity_poly.pdbx_seq_one_letter_code
_entity_poly.pdbx_strand_id
1 'polypeptide(L)'
;MSFTADQIEEIVEKLSKLKETHSIEEINEMEEYSSFRQKNRIFYEMIVSKESMDIPIFKEMMKMKRRLEAGEDQYSVDVRFGKFMAAKYIDPVAKNLN
;
A
#
# COMPACT_ATOMS: atom_id res chain seq x y z
N MET A 1 -4.18 17.17 5.55
CA MET A 1 -4.91 16.61 4.40
C MET A 1 -4.45 15.19 4.12
N SER A 2 -5.37 14.31 3.76
CA SER A 2 -5.00 12.95 3.37
C SER A 2 -4.64 12.93 1.88
N PHE A 3 -3.81 11.96 1.50
CA PHE A 3 -3.41 11.79 0.13
C PHE A 3 -4.49 11.05 -0.66
N THR A 4 -4.71 11.45 -1.92
CA THR A 4 -5.60 10.72 -2.81
C THR A 4 -4.93 9.47 -3.35
N ALA A 5 -5.72 8.56 -3.93
CA ALA A 5 -5.17 7.36 -4.56
C ALA A 5 -4.16 7.71 -5.67
N ASP A 6 -4.47 8.71 -6.47
CA ASP A 6 -3.56 9.14 -7.54
C ASP A 6 -2.25 9.69 -6.98
N GLN A 7 -2.31 10.47 -5.91
CA GLN A 7 -1.11 10.99 -5.25
C GLN A 7 -0.27 9.86 -4.68
N ILE A 8 -0.91 8.87 -4.06
CA ILE A 8 -0.21 7.72 -3.50
C ILE A 8 0.49 6.93 -4.60
N GLU A 9 -0.18 6.68 -5.72
CA GLU A 9 0.42 5.96 -6.84
C GLU A 9 1.64 6.71 -7.39
N GLU A 10 1.56 8.02 -7.51
CA GLU A 10 2.68 8.84 -7.96
C GLU A 10 3.87 8.75 -7.00
N ILE A 11 3.60 8.85 -5.70
CA ILE A 11 4.64 8.74 -4.67
C ILE A 11 5.27 7.34 -4.69
N VAL A 12 4.46 6.30 -4.81
CA VAL A 12 4.95 4.92 -4.89
C VAL A 12 5.90 4.74 -6.07
N GLU A 13 5.54 5.29 -7.23
CA GLU A 13 6.39 5.21 -8.40
C GLU A 13 7.72 5.91 -8.17
N LYS A 14 7.70 7.11 -7.60
CA LYS A 14 8.92 7.86 -7.29
C LYS A 14 9.80 7.14 -6.26
N LEU A 15 9.20 6.63 -5.20
CA LEU A 15 9.95 5.91 -4.16
C LEU A 15 10.53 4.60 -4.68
N SER A 16 9.81 3.91 -5.55
CA SER A 16 10.30 2.68 -6.15
C SER A 16 11.54 2.93 -7.01
N LYS A 17 11.59 4.05 -7.70
CA LYS A 17 12.77 4.44 -8.47
C LYS A 17 13.92 4.84 -7.55
N LEU A 18 13.64 5.57 -6.48
CA LEU A 18 14.66 5.99 -5.52
C LEU A 18 15.32 4.81 -4.82
N LYS A 19 14.56 3.75 -4.56
CA LYS A 19 15.10 2.52 -3.95
C LYS A 19 16.24 1.91 -4.75
N GLU A 20 16.27 2.11 -6.04
CA GLU A 20 17.31 1.55 -6.91
C GLU A 20 18.65 2.24 -6.73
N THR A 21 18.64 3.50 -6.29
CA THR A 21 19.84 4.33 -6.23
C THR A 21 20.17 4.88 -4.84
N HIS A 22 19.23 4.79 -3.89
CA HIS A 22 19.39 5.36 -2.56
C HIS A 22 19.10 4.32 -1.48
N SER A 23 19.75 4.47 -0.32
CA SER A 23 19.46 3.63 0.83
C SER A 23 18.15 4.07 1.50
N ILE A 24 17.62 3.20 2.36
CA ILE A 24 16.41 3.53 3.13
C ILE A 24 16.66 4.76 4.00
N GLU A 25 17.85 4.83 4.59
CA GLU A 25 18.24 5.96 5.45
C GLU A 25 18.23 7.27 4.69
N GLU A 26 18.74 7.26 3.46
CA GLU A 26 18.75 8.45 2.60
C GLU A 26 17.33 8.88 2.24
N ILE A 27 16.46 7.93 1.90
CA ILE A 27 15.06 8.23 1.57
C ILE A 27 14.33 8.78 2.79
N ASN A 28 14.61 8.23 3.99
CA ASN A 28 13.98 8.69 5.23
C ASN A 28 14.33 10.15 5.57
N GLU A 29 15.46 10.65 5.09
CA GLU A 29 15.87 12.03 5.32
C GLU A 29 15.27 13.02 4.34
N MET A 30 14.63 12.55 3.27
CA MET A 30 14.02 13.43 2.28
C MET A 30 12.75 14.08 2.81
N GLU A 31 12.77 15.40 2.89
CA GLU A 31 11.64 16.16 3.44
C GLU A 31 10.38 16.03 2.60
N GLU A 32 10.52 15.89 1.29
CA GLU A 32 9.36 15.81 0.40
C GLU A 32 8.47 14.60 0.69
N TYR A 33 8.99 13.55 1.32
CA TYR A 33 8.22 12.37 1.68
C TYR A 33 7.85 12.31 3.16
N SER A 34 8.25 13.32 3.93
CA SER A 34 8.00 13.35 5.38
C SER A 34 6.51 13.28 5.72
N SER A 35 5.69 14.07 5.05
CA SER A 35 4.25 14.08 5.30
C SER A 35 3.61 12.74 4.94
N PHE A 36 3.99 12.17 3.81
CA PHE A 36 3.49 10.86 3.39
C PHE A 36 3.90 9.79 4.40
N ARG A 37 5.16 9.78 4.83
CA ARG A 37 5.67 8.81 5.80
C ARG A 37 4.90 8.87 7.11
N GLN A 38 4.62 10.08 7.61
CA GLN A 38 3.89 10.25 8.87
C GLN A 38 2.45 9.81 8.79
N LYS A 39 1.77 10.13 7.69
CA LYS A 39 0.34 9.84 7.54
C LYS A 39 0.06 8.43 7.05
N ASN A 40 1.00 7.84 6.32
CA ASN A 40 0.83 6.50 5.73
C ASN A 40 2.05 5.65 6.05
N ARG A 41 2.38 5.54 7.32
CA ARG A 41 3.60 4.90 7.78
C ARG A 41 3.74 3.44 7.32
N ILE A 42 2.68 2.66 7.47
CA ILE A 42 2.71 1.25 7.09
C ILE A 42 2.93 1.13 5.58
N PHE A 43 2.23 1.96 4.82
CA PHE A 43 2.38 2.00 3.37
C PHE A 43 3.78 2.38 2.97
N TYR A 44 4.33 3.42 3.60
CA TYR A 44 5.68 3.88 3.34
C TYR A 44 6.71 2.78 3.61
N GLU A 45 6.61 2.12 4.77
CA GLU A 45 7.52 1.05 5.12
C GLU A 45 7.46 -0.12 4.14
N MET A 46 6.26 -0.44 3.67
CA MET A 46 6.08 -1.50 2.67
C MET A 46 6.77 -1.16 1.36
N ILE A 47 6.71 0.11 0.95
CA ILE A 47 7.32 0.55 -0.30
C ILE A 47 8.84 0.53 -0.20
N VAL A 48 9.42 1.05 0.89
CA VAL A 48 10.87 1.23 1.01
C VAL A 48 11.59 0.00 1.55
N SER A 49 10.88 -1.04 1.94
CA SER A 49 11.50 -2.26 2.45
C SER A 49 12.37 -2.91 1.37
N LYS A 50 13.33 -3.74 1.80
CA LYS A 50 14.23 -4.44 0.88
C LYS A 50 13.49 -5.46 0.03
N GLU A 51 12.37 -5.97 0.52
CA GLU A 51 11.56 -6.93 -0.22
C GLU A 51 10.75 -6.22 -1.29
N SER A 52 10.46 -6.95 -2.37
CA SER A 52 9.59 -6.42 -3.43
C SER A 52 8.18 -6.23 -2.89
N MET A 53 7.57 -5.10 -3.24
CA MET A 53 6.19 -4.84 -2.88
C MET A 53 5.28 -5.85 -3.57
N ASP A 54 4.27 -6.34 -2.83
CA ASP A 54 3.26 -7.22 -3.40
C ASP A 54 2.32 -6.39 -4.27
N ILE A 55 2.51 -6.47 -5.58
CA ILE A 55 1.75 -5.66 -6.53
C ILE A 55 0.24 -5.94 -6.48
N PRO A 56 -0.22 -7.21 -6.45
CA PRO A 56 -1.67 -7.46 -6.32
C PRO A 56 -2.28 -6.82 -5.07
N ILE A 57 -1.60 -6.89 -3.92
CA ILE A 57 -2.08 -6.26 -2.69
C ILE A 57 -2.12 -4.75 -2.86
N PHE A 58 -1.07 -4.17 -3.42
CA PHE A 58 -1.03 -2.73 -3.65
C PHE A 58 -2.19 -2.27 -4.53
N LYS A 59 -2.44 -2.99 -5.63
CA LYS A 59 -3.55 -2.64 -6.53
C LYS A 59 -4.90 -2.71 -5.82
N GLU A 60 -5.09 -3.71 -4.97
CA GLU A 60 -6.34 -3.84 -4.22
C GLU A 60 -6.50 -2.72 -3.19
N MET A 61 -5.41 -2.31 -2.55
CA MET A 61 -5.43 -1.17 -1.63
C MET A 61 -5.78 0.12 -2.36
N MET A 62 -5.31 0.30 -3.58
CA MET A 62 -5.65 1.47 -4.39
C MET A 62 -7.12 1.46 -4.80
N LYS A 63 -7.66 0.30 -5.15
CA LYS A 63 -9.10 0.15 -5.42
C LYS A 63 -9.93 0.51 -4.19
N MET A 64 -9.50 0.04 -3.02
CA MET A 64 -10.15 0.37 -1.76
C MET A 64 -10.17 1.89 -1.54
N LYS A 65 -9.03 2.53 -1.72
CA LYS A 65 -8.90 3.98 -1.54
C LYS A 65 -9.82 4.74 -2.49
N ARG A 66 -9.87 4.32 -3.76
CA ARG A 66 -10.73 4.97 -4.76
C ARG A 66 -12.21 4.81 -4.44
N ARG A 67 -12.61 3.65 -3.90
CA ARG A 67 -14.00 3.44 -3.48
C ARG A 67 -14.38 4.37 -2.34
N LEU A 68 -13.47 4.56 -1.38
CA LEU A 68 -13.70 5.50 -0.28
C LEU A 68 -13.80 6.94 -0.80
N GLU A 69 -12.95 7.32 -1.73
CA GLU A 69 -12.98 8.65 -2.34
C GLU A 69 -14.29 8.89 -3.11
N ALA A 70 -14.84 7.83 -3.69
CA ALA A 70 -16.13 7.89 -4.39
C ALA A 70 -17.34 7.90 -3.46
N GLY A 71 -17.10 7.86 -2.14
CA GLY A 71 -18.18 7.91 -1.14
C GLY A 71 -18.70 6.56 -0.69
N GLU A 72 -18.04 5.46 -1.06
CA GLU A 72 -18.47 4.14 -0.59
C GLU A 72 -18.22 4.00 0.91
N ASP A 73 -19.09 3.26 1.58
CA ASP A 73 -19.04 3.05 3.01
C ASP A 73 -17.74 2.34 3.44
N GLN A 74 -17.11 2.86 4.51
CA GLN A 74 -15.86 2.30 5.04
C GLN A 74 -16.01 0.82 5.39
N TYR A 75 -17.12 0.44 6.01
CA TYR A 75 -17.36 -0.95 6.39
C TYR A 75 -17.39 -1.86 5.16
N SER A 76 -18.11 -1.46 4.11
CA SER A 76 -18.21 -2.24 2.87
C SER A 76 -16.84 -2.41 2.21
N VAL A 77 -16.04 -1.35 2.19
CA VAL A 77 -14.69 -1.40 1.61
C VAL A 77 -13.80 -2.34 2.43
N ASP A 78 -13.86 -2.25 3.75
CA ASP A 78 -13.05 -3.09 4.64
C ASP A 78 -13.42 -4.58 4.48
N VAL A 79 -14.71 -4.89 4.34
CA VAL A 79 -15.17 -6.27 4.13
C VAL A 79 -14.63 -6.83 2.82
N ARG A 80 -14.67 -6.04 1.74
CA ARG A 80 -14.13 -6.48 0.45
C ARG A 80 -12.63 -6.73 0.52
N PHE A 81 -11.90 -5.83 1.19
CA PHE A 81 -10.46 -6.00 1.34
C PHE A 81 -10.14 -7.23 2.19
N GLY A 82 -10.89 -7.43 3.27
CA GLY A 82 -10.74 -8.60 4.11
C GLY A 82 -10.96 -9.90 3.35
N LYS A 83 -11.97 -9.95 2.49
CA LYS A 83 -12.23 -11.12 1.64
C LYS A 83 -11.09 -11.36 0.66
N PHE A 84 -10.55 -10.30 0.08
CA PHE A 84 -9.41 -10.41 -0.82
C PHE A 84 -8.21 -11.00 -0.11
N MET A 85 -7.89 -10.50 1.08
CA MET A 85 -6.75 -10.99 1.86
C MET A 85 -6.94 -12.44 2.29
N ALA A 86 -8.16 -12.81 2.70
CA ALA A 86 -8.46 -14.18 3.08
C ALA A 86 -8.27 -15.14 1.90
N ALA A 87 -8.78 -14.78 0.74
CA ALA A 87 -8.63 -15.61 -0.45
C ALA A 87 -7.16 -15.78 -0.83
N LYS A 88 -6.35 -14.74 -0.65
CA LYS A 88 -4.94 -14.78 -1.04
C LYS A 88 -4.06 -15.59 -0.08
N TYR A 89 -4.32 -15.48 1.23
CA TYR A 89 -3.43 -16.06 2.24
C TYR A 89 -4.01 -17.23 3.00
N ILE A 90 -5.32 -17.23 3.27
CA ILE A 90 -5.95 -18.23 4.13
C ILE A 90 -6.45 -19.43 3.32
N ASP A 91 -7.18 -19.17 2.23
CA ASP A 91 -7.75 -20.25 1.43
C ASP A 91 -6.71 -21.21 0.87
N PRO A 92 -5.58 -20.74 0.29
CA PRO A 92 -4.54 -21.67 -0.17
C PRO A 92 -3.98 -22.53 0.96
N VAL A 93 -3.84 -21.98 2.16
CA VAL A 93 -3.35 -22.72 3.32
C VAL A 93 -4.38 -23.79 3.73
N ALA A 94 -5.66 -23.41 3.78
CA ALA A 94 -6.72 -24.36 4.13
C ALA A 94 -6.81 -25.51 3.14
N LYS A 95 -6.65 -25.23 1.85
CA LYS A 95 -6.64 -26.28 0.83
C LYS A 95 -5.47 -27.24 0.99
N ASN A 96 -4.33 -26.73 1.39
CA ASN A 96 -3.14 -27.56 1.59
C ASN A 96 -3.25 -28.41 2.85
N LEU A 97 -4.05 -28.02 3.81
CA LEU A 97 -4.26 -28.78 5.05
C LEU A 97 -5.27 -29.90 4.89
N ASN A 98 -6.09 -29.83 3.88
CA ASN A 98 -7.09 -30.86 3.59
C ASN A 98 -6.54 -31.89 2.61
#